data_8f5428c04b44c6267838639b6cff96a1
#
_entry.id   8f5428c04b44c6267838639b6cff96a1
#
_cell.length_a   1.000
_cell.length_b   1.000
_cell.length_c   1.000
_cell.angle_alpha   90.00
_cell.angle_beta   90.00
_cell.angle_gamma   90.00
#
_symmetry.space_group_name_H-M   'P 1'
#
loop_
_entity.id
_entity.type
_entity.pdbx_description
1 polymer ?
#
loop_
_entity_poly.entity_id
_entity_poly.type
_entity_poly.pdbx_seq_one_letter_code
_entity_poly.pdbx_strand_id
1 'polypeptide(L)'
;MVKNNCFVIFPRPLRNILIIRLSALGDVAMTIPVVYSLCEAYPDVNFTMLTTPVISRIFINRPDNLKIYPAEIRGRHRGIKGIYVLYKELRALSFDGIADLHNVLRSRLLCALLRLSGVKSIHINKGRIAKCEITARRHKKLRQLPTSFHRYTDVFRKLGFSFPENFVSIYGKQKAALPEILLSEFSSEEHCIGVAPFAKHQGKIYPEKKMEQLISMLAKTGEYKIFLFGGGEKESLVLNRWASDFPDKVVSLTDMKLGFSGELALMSHLKLLVSMDSANMHLASLVGLPVISVWGATHPYAGFLGWRQSLDNVVQLDLPCRPCSIFGNRPCWRNDYACLNEISPEEIADKIKKEIYAQK
;
A
#
# COMPACT_ATOMS: atom_id res chain seq x y z
N MET A 1 -15.91 10.66 -31.74
CA MET A 1 -16.40 11.69 -30.80
C MET A 1 -15.30 11.99 -29.78
N VAL A 2 -14.57 13.08 -30.01
CA VAL A 2 -13.51 13.55 -29.09
C VAL A 2 -14.20 14.15 -27.87
N LYS A 3 -14.04 13.51 -26.69
CA LYS A 3 -14.52 14.08 -25.43
C LYS A 3 -13.67 15.32 -25.13
N ASN A 4 -14.28 16.49 -25.22
CA ASN A 4 -13.70 17.74 -24.75
C ASN A 4 -13.28 17.60 -23.28
N ASN A 5 -11.97 17.49 -23.05
CA ASN A 5 -11.39 17.66 -21.72
C ASN A 5 -11.54 19.15 -21.36
N CYS A 6 -12.52 19.49 -20.56
CA CYS A 6 -12.58 20.78 -19.89
C CYS A 6 -11.37 20.91 -18.97
N PHE A 7 -10.29 21.53 -19.46
CA PHE A 7 -9.22 22.01 -18.59
C PHE A 7 -9.81 23.15 -17.74
N VAL A 8 -9.85 22.93 -16.44
CA VAL A 8 -10.18 24.01 -15.50
C VAL A 8 -8.98 24.96 -15.48
N ILE A 9 -9.08 26.09 -16.21
CA ILE A 9 -8.07 27.14 -16.19
C ILE A 9 -8.16 27.81 -14.82
N PHE A 10 -7.15 27.61 -13.98
CA PHE A 10 -7.03 28.32 -12.71
C PHE A 10 -6.53 29.76 -13.00
N PRO A 11 -7.19 30.79 -12.50
CA PRO A 11 -6.82 32.19 -12.78
C PRO A 11 -5.50 32.62 -12.10
N ARG A 12 -4.95 31.81 -11.20
CA ARG A 12 -3.63 32.00 -10.54
C ARG A 12 -2.88 30.68 -10.53
N PRO A 13 -1.54 30.69 -10.67
CA PRO A 13 -0.74 29.48 -10.53
C PRO A 13 -0.91 28.92 -9.10
N LEU A 14 -1.22 27.62 -9.01
CA LEU A 14 -1.34 26.95 -7.73
C LEU A 14 0.07 26.75 -7.14
N ARG A 15 0.31 27.30 -5.94
CA ARG A 15 1.63 27.24 -5.28
C ARG A 15 1.60 26.49 -3.95
N ASN A 16 0.43 26.29 -3.34
CA ASN A 16 0.28 25.64 -2.05
C ASN A 16 -0.90 24.67 -2.07
N ILE A 17 -0.62 23.38 -2.08
CA ILE A 17 -1.61 22.31 -2.30
C ILE A 17 -1.74 21.44 -1.06
N LEU A 18 -2.98 21.26 -0.59
CA LEU A 18 -3.33 20.29 0.42
C LEU A 18 -3.70 18.95 -0.22
N ILE A 19 -3.04 17.86 0.17
CA ILE A 19 -3.33 16.49 -0.24
C ILE A 19 -3.93 15.76 0.95
N ILE A 20 -5.09 15.13 0.81
CA ILE A 20 -5.80 14.48 1.92
C ILE A 20 -5.89 12.98 1.70
N ARG A 21 -5.19 12.18 2.54
CA ARG A 21 -5.37 10.72 2.65
C ARG A 21 -5.07 10.25 4.07
N LEU A 22 -6.12 10.06 4.89
CA LEU A 22 -5.99 9.78 6.33
C LEU A 22 -5.79 8.30 6.64
N SER A 23 -6.22 7.38 5.78
CA SER A 23 -6.22 5.91 5.95
C SER A 23 -6.60 5.18 4.65
N ALA A 24 -6.44 3.85 4.52
CA ALA A 24 -5.70 2.98 5.41
C ALA A 24 -4.20 3.03 5.08
N LEU A 25 -3.33 2.32 5.84
CA LEU A 25 -1.88 2.33 5.63
C LEU A 25 -1.49 2.03 4.16
N GLY A 26 -1.98 0.92 3.59
CA GLY A 26 -1.69 0.57 2.19
C GLY A 26 -2.19 1.61 1.18
N ASP A 27 -3.38 2.19 1.42
CA ASP A 27 -3.90 3.27 0.55
C ASP A 27 -3.05 4.54 0.62
N VAL A 28 -2.50 4.88 1.80
CA VAL A 28 -1.57 6.02 1.94
C VAL A 28 -0.23 5.69 1.30
N ALA A 29 0.31 4.48 1.50
CA ALA A 29 1.52 4.01 0.83
C ALA A 29 1.40 4.15 -0.69
N MET A 30 0.27 3.76 -1.29
CA MET A 30 0.02 3.94 -2.73
C MET A 30 -0.01 5.42 -3.17
N THR A 31 -0.13 6.41 -2.29
CA THR A 31 -0.02 7.82 -2.70
C THR A 31 1.42 8.26 -2.92
N ILE A 32 2.39 7.65 -2.24
CA ILE A 32 3.80 8.08 -2.23
C ILE A 32 4.40 8.12 -3.63
N PRO A 33 4.32 7.08 -4.47
CA PRO A 33 4.88 7.12 -5.81
C PRO A 33 4.37 8.28 -6.66
N VAL A 34 3.07 8.56 -6.57
CA VAL A 34 2.43 9.64 -7.33
C VAL A 34 2.80 11.01 -6.76
N VAL A 35 2.76 11.16 -5.42
CA VAL A 35 3.05 12.43 -4.75
C VAL A 35 4.52 12.81 -4.88
N TYR A 36 5.46 11.86 -4.74
CA TYR A 36 6.89 12.15 -4.91
C TYR A 36 7.20 12.54 -6.36
N SER A 37 6.68 11.81 -7.35
CA SER A 37 6.83 12.19 -8.76
C SER A 37 6.25 13.58 -9.06
N LEU A 38 5.11 13.93 -8.44
CA LEU A 38 4.52 15.26 -8.55
C LEU A 38 5.42 16.35 -7.95
N CYS A 39 5.93 16.12 -6.74
CA CYS A 39 6.79 17.07 -6.04
C CYS A 39 8.10 17.34 -6.79
N GLU A 40 8.71 16.29 -7.35
CA GLU A 40 9.91 16.41 -8.18
C GLU A 40 9.66 17.19 -9.48
N ALA A 41 8.48 17.01 -10.11
CA ALA A 41 8.12 17.71 -11.31
C ALA A 41 7.76 19.19 -11.09
N TYR A 42 7.41 19.58 -9.87
CA TYR A 42 7.00 20.93 -9.50
C TYR A 42 7.72 21.43 -8.23
N PRO A 43 9.04 21.66 -8.30
CA PRO A 43 9.85 22.04 -7.11
C PRO A 43 9.44 23.38 -6.49
N ASP A 44 8.86 24.29 -7.26
CA ASP A 44 8.40 25.61 -6.79
C ASP A 44 6.99 25.59 -6.17
N VAL A 45 6.33 24.42 -6.13
CA VAL A 45 5.00 24.25 -5.53
C VAL A 45 5.15 23.55 -4.19
N ASN A 46 4.54 24.11 -3.14
CA ASN A 46 4.50 23.48 -1.82
C ASN A 46 3.34 22.52 -1.71
N PHE A 47 3.61 21.32 -1.26
CA PHE A 47 2.60 20.30 -1.01
C PHE A 47 2.53 19.98 0.48
N THR A 48 1.32 19.81 0.99
CA THR A 48 1.10 19.37 2.38
C THR A 48 0.24 18.12 2.38
N MET A 49 0.80 16.99 2.83
CA MET A 49 0.07 15.73 2.97
C MET A 49 -0.57 15.64 4.35
N LEU A 50 -1.90 15.64 4.38
CA LEU A 50 -2.71 15.42 5.57
C LEU A 50 -2.96 13.93 5.76
N THR A 51 -2.33 13.33 6.77
CA THR A 51 -2.50 11.92 7.13
C THR A 51 -2.51 11.73 8.67
N THR A 52 -2.56 10.49 9.17
CA THR A 52 -2.52 10.26 10.63
C THR A 52 -1.09 10.17 11.16
N PRO A 53 -0.83 10.45 12.47
CA PRO A 53 0.53 10.46 13.03
C PRO A 53 1.30 9.15 12.85
N VAL A 54 0.63 8.00 12.97
CA VAL A 54 1.26 6.69 12.78
C VAL A 54 1.65 6.49 11.30
N ILE A 55 0.73 6.79 10.38
CA ILE A 55 0.96 6.59 8.94
C ILE A 55 1.94 7.63 8.39
N SER A 56 2.05 8.82 8.97
CA SER A 56 3.01 9.83 8.52
C SER A 56 4.46 9.35 8.51
N ARG A 57 4.78 8.34 9.33
CA ARG A 57 6.13 7.77 9.47
C ARG A 57 6.62 6.99 8.24
N ILE A 58 5.74 6.66 7.27
CA ILE A 58 6.16 6.01 6.02
C ILE A 58 6.70 6.99 4.97
N PHE A 59 6.55 8.31 5.17
CA PHE A 59 7.05 9.33 4.25
C PHE A 59 8.54 9.61 4.50
N ILE A 60 9.36 8.63 4.15
CA ILE A 60 10.83 8.66 4.30
C ILE A 60 11.44 9.28 3.05
N ASN A 61 12.55 10.03 3.20
CA ASN A 61 13.29 10.69 2.10
C ASN A 61 12.37 11.46 1.14
N ARG A 62 11.38 12.14 1.73
CA ARG A 62 10.43 12.93 0.95
C ARG A 62 11.10 14.14 0.30
N PRO A 63 10.61 14.59 -0.88
CA PRO A 63 11.04 15.85 -1.49
C PRO A 63 10.87 17.05 -0.53
N ASP A 64 11.76 18.03 -0.61
CA ASP A 64 11.81 19.18 0.31
C ASP A 64 10.54 20.04 0.31
N ASN A 65 9.87 20.10 -0.84
CA ASN A 65 8.61 20.79 -1.04
C ASN A 65 7.37 20.02 -0.57
N LEU A 66 7.54 18.83 0.05
CA LEU A 66 6.47 18.03 0.65
C LEU A 66 6.52 18.11 2.18
N LYS A 67 5.54 18.76 2.79
CA LYS A 67 5.32 18.76 4.23
C LYS A 67 4.27 17.72 4.63
N ILE A 68 4.42 17.12 5.81
CA ILE A 68 3.43 16.18 6.36
C ILE A 68 2.71 16.85 7.53
N TYR A 69 1.38 16.85 7.47
CA TYR A 69 0.53 17.33 8.57
C TYR A 69 -0.15 16.15 9.25
N PRO A 70 0.24 15.76 10.47
CA PRO A 70 -0.32 14.63 11.20
C PRO A 70 -1.65 15.00 11.88
N ALA A 71 -2.77 14.49 11.37
CA ALA A 71 -4.10 14.72 11.93
C ALA A 71 -4.47 13.67 12.97
N GLU A 72 -4.68 14.06 14.22
CA GLU A 72 -5.06 13.19 15.34
C GLU A 72 -6.57 12.85 15.33
N ILE A 73 -6.99 12.10 14.31
CA ILE A 73 -8.42 11.81 14.07
C ILE A 73 -9.09 10.95 15.15
N ARG A 74 -8.35 10.33 16.04
CA ARG A 74 -8.83 9.60 17.24
C ARG A 74 -8.69 10.42 18.52
N GLY A 75 -7.96 11.54 18.49
CA GLY A 75 -7.73 12.47 19.58
C GLY A 75 -8.34 13.85 19.29
N ARG A 76 -7.48 14.88 19.22
CA ARG A 76 -7.85 16.29 19.08
C ARG A 76 -8.77 16.59 17.89
N HIS A 77 -8.61 15.87 16.77
CA HIS A 77 -9.41 16.07 15.55
C HIS A 77 -10.57 15.06 15.42
N ARG A 78 -11.07 14.53 16.55
CA ARG A 78 -12.18 13.57 16.58
C ARG A 78 -13.55 14.26 16.44
N GLY A 79 -14.44 13.66 15.66
CA GLY A 79 -15.83 14.11 15.48
C GLY A 79 -15.93 15.47 14.77
N ILE A 80 -17.10 16.08 14.76
CA ILE A 80 -17.39 17.34 14.06
C ILE A 80 -16.61 18.51 14.66
N LYS A 81 -16.57 18.60 15.99
CA LYS A 81 -15.77 19.65 16.69
C LYS A 81 -14.28 19.55 16.33
N GLY A 82 -13.73 18.32 16.32
CA GLY A 82 -12.34 18.10 15.93
C GLY A 82 -12.06 18.42 14.45
N ILE A 83 -13.02 18.17 13.54
CA ILE A 83 -12.89 18.60 12.14
C ILE A 83 -12.86 20.13 12.03
N TYR A 84 -13.63 20.84 12.84
CA TYR A 84 -13.63 22.29 12.88
C TYR A 84 -12.30 22.86 13.43
N VAL A 85 -11.71 22.21 14.44
CA VAL A 85 -10.35 22.54 14.93
C VAL A 85 -9.34 22.35 13.81
N LEU A 86 -9.33 21.20 13.14
CA LEU A 86 -8.46 20.90 12.01
C LEU A 86 -8.64 21.89 10.86
N TYR A 87 -9.88 22.31 10.57
CA TYR A 87 -10.17 23.33 9.58
C TYR A 87 -9.49 24.66 9.93
N LYS A 88 -9.58 25.13 11.19
CA LYS A 88 -8.93 26.40 11.62
C LYS A 88 -7.42 26.34 11.44
N GLU A 89 -6.81 25.22 11.82
CA GLU A 89 -5.37 25.01 11.70
C GLU A 89 -4.93 25.01 10.21
N LEU A 90 -5.64 24.28 9.36
CA LEU A 90 -5.32 24.19 7.94
C LEU A 90 -5.62 25.49 7.18
N ARG A 91 -6.65 26.23 7.58
CA ARG A 91 -6.97 27.54 6.98
C ARG A 91 -5.83 28.54 7.16
N ALA A 92 -5.13 28.50 8.30
CA ALA A 92 -3.97 29.36 8.58
C ALA A 92 -2.79 29.10 7.63
N LEU A 93 -2.73 27.94 6.97
CA LEU A 93 -1.68 27.58 6.01
C LEU A 93 -1.95 28.08 4.59
N SER A 94 -3.13 28.69 4.32
CA SER A 94 -3.47 29.38 3.07
C SER A 94 -3.25 28.55 1.80
N PHE A 95 -4.01 27.46 1.62
CA PHE A 95 -3.93 26.62 0.42
C PHE A 95 -4.63 27.24 -0.80
N ASP A 96 -4.08 27.02 -1.98
CA ASP A 96 -4.67 27.40 -3.28
C ASP A 96 -5.57 26.31 -3.85
N GLY A 97 -5.28 25.04 -3.52
CA GLY A 97 -6.02 23.88 -4.01
C GLY A 97 -5.98 22.69 -3.08
N ILE A 98 -6.96 21.80 -3.22
CA ILE A 98 -7.08 20.58 -2.40
C ILE A 98 -7.25 19.37 -3.31
N ALA A 99 -6.36 18.39 -3.16
CA ALA A 99 -6.45 17.05 -3.71
C ALA A 99 -7.02 16.09 -2.64
N ASP A 100 -8.32 15.83 -2.63
CA ASP A 100 -8.93 14.84 -1.73
C ASP A 100 -8.82 13.43 -2.32
N LEU A 101 -7.74 12.73 -2.01
CA LEU A 101 -7.50 11.33 -2.38
C LEU A 101 -8.25 10.35 -1.47
N HIS A 102 -8.94 10.84 -0.43
CA HIS A 102 -9.69 10.00 0.50
C HIS A 102 -11.18 9.91 0.17
N ASN A 103 -11.82 11.04 -0.11
CA ASN A 103 -13.23 11.17 -0.48
C ASN A 103 -14.19 10.37 0.43
N VAL A 104 -14.08 10.61 1.75
CA VAL A 104 -14.97 10.09 2.81
C VAL A 104 -15.68 11.26 3.48
N LEU A 105 -16.70 10.97 4.31
CA LEU A 105 -17.51 12.02 4.95
C LEU A 105 -16.65 13.07 5.66
N ARG A 106 -15.63 12.63 6.42
CA ARG A 106 -14.72 13.54 7.14
C ARG A 106 -13.93 14.47 6.19
N SER A 107 -13.29 13.92 5.15
CA SER A 107 -12.52 14.74 4.19
C SER A 107 -13.43 15.67 3.39
N ARG A 108 -14.64 15.20 3.04
CA ARG A 108 -15.64 16.02 2.35
C ARG A 108 -16.10 17.22 3.19
N LEU A 109 -16.37 16.99 4.49
CA LEU A 109 -16.74 18.07 5.40
C LEU A 109 -15.60 19.08 5.55
N LEU A 110 -14.36 18.61 5.74
CA LEU A 110 -13.17 19.48 5.79
C LEU A 110 -13.01 20.30 4.50
N CYS A 111 -13.12 19.66 3.34
CA CYS A 111 -13.09 20.34 2.05
C CYS A 111 -14.21 21.37 1.90
N ALA A 112 -15.43 21.05 2.36
CA ALA A 112 -16.54 21.98 2.32
C ALA A 112 -16.27 23.25 3.14
N LEU A 113 -15.72 23.09 4.37
CA LEU A 113 -15.32 24.23 5.22
C LEU A 113 -14.20 25.07 4.57
N LEU A 114 -13.17 24.44 3.98
CA LEU A 114 -12.07 25.16 3.30
C LEU A 114 -12.56 25.87 2.02
N ARG A 115 -13.56 25.32 1.34
CA ARG A 115 -14.19 25.99 0.17
C ARG A 115 -14.85 27.32 0.53
N LEU A 116 -15.37 27.47 1.74
CA LEU A 116 -15.90 28.77 2.21
C LEU A 116 -14.83 29.86 2.24
N SER A 117 -13.54 29.49 2.25
CA SER A 117 -12.41 30.42 2.14
C SER A 117 -11.89 30.54 0.69
N GLY A 118 -12.67 30.13 -0.33
CA GLY A 118 -12.32 30.25 -1.75
C GLY A 118 -11.44 29.14 -2.32
N VAL A 119 -11.02 28.14 -1.51
CA VAL A 119 -10.11 27.06 -1.95
C VAL A 119 -10.88 26.03 -2.79
N LYS A 120 -10.43 25.74 -4.00
CA LYS A 120 -11.02 24.71 -4.87
C LYS A 120 -10.55 23.32 -4.44
N SER A 121 -11.45 22.33 -4.46
CA SER A 121 -11.12 20.95 -4.15
C SER A 121 -11.54 19.98 -5.26
N ILE A 122 -10.64 19.06 -5.59
CA ILE A 122 -10.89 17.94 -6.49
C ILE A 122 -10.88 16.65 -5.66
N HIS A 123 -11.90 15.82 -5.86
CA HIS A 123 -12.07 14.56 -5.13
C HIS A 123 -11.79 13.36 -6.05
N ILE A 124 -11.17 12.32 -5.49
CA ILE A 124 -10.94 11.07 -6.19
C ILE A 124 -12.24 10.40 -6.61
N ASN A 125 -12.28 9.89 -7.84
CA ASN A 125 -13.31 8.96 -8.29
C ASN A 125 -12.93 7.52 -7.89
N LYS A 126 -13.63 6.96 -6.92
CA LYS A 126 -13.37 5.59 -6.41
C LYS A 126 -13.82 4.46 -7.34
N GLY A 127 -14.50 4.77 -8.45
CA GLY A 127 -14.99 3.79 -9.42
C GLY A 127 -15.97 2.78 -8.84
N ARG A 128 -16.87 3.20 -7.96
CA ARG A 128 -17.75 2.29 -7.19
C ARG A 128 -18.61 1.41 -8.09
N ILE A 129 -19.17 1.95 -9.17
CA ILE A 129 -20.02 1.20 -10.12
C ILE A 129 -19.20 0.07 -10.76
N ALA A 130 -18.05 0.37 -11.34
CA ALA A 130 -17.18 -0.63 -11.95
C ALA A 130 -16.69 -1.69 -10.93
N LYS A 131 -16.43 -1.28 -9.68
CA LYS A 131 -16.11 -2.21 -8.59
C LYS A 131 -17.27 -3.13 -8.22
N CYS A 132 -18.51 -2.64 -8.28
CA CYS A 132 -19.70 -3.48 -8.11
C CYS A 132 -19.86 -4.47 -9.28
N GLU A 133 -19.60 -4.05 -10.52
CA GLU A 133 -19.67 -4.92 -11.71
C GLU A 133 -18.70 -6.11 -11.63
N ILE A 134 -17.43 -5.87 -11.23
CA ILE A 134 -16.43 -6.96 -11.12
C ILE A 134 -16.66 -7.89 -9.93
N THR A 135 -17.42 -7.46 -8.90
CA THR A 135 -17.74 -8.29 -7.72
C THR A 135 -19.16 -8.82 -7.72
N ALA A 136 -19.90 -8.65 -8.79
CA ALA A 136 -21.27 -9.13 -8.92
C ALA A 136 -21.34 -10.67 -8.85
N ARG A 137 -22.37 -11.23 -8.21
CA ARG A 137 -22.60 -12.69 -8.18
C ARG A 137 -23.15 -13.22 -9.51
N ARG A 138 -23.99 -12.41 -10.18
CA ARG A 138 -24.58 -12.71 -11.48
C ARG A 138 -24.13 -11.62 -12.47
N HIS A 139 -23.95 -11.99 -13.73
CA HIS A 139 -23.53 -11.08 -14.80
C HIS A 139 -22.26 -10.29 -14.48
N LYS A 140 -21.29 -10.96 -13.82
CA LYS A 140 -19.99 -10.38 -13.50
C LYS A 140 -19.26 -9.94 -14.77
N LYS A 141 -18.75 -8.71 -14.76
CA LYS A 141 -17.94 -8.16 -15.84
C LYS A 141 -16.48 -8.03 -15.38
N LEU A 142 -15.76 -9.15 -15.38
CA LEU A 142 -14.35 -9.16 -14.98
C LEU A 142 -13.52 -8.42 -16.04
N ARG A 143 -12.91 -7.31 -15.62
CA ARG A 143 -12.01 -6.48 -16.45
C ARG A 143 -11.07 -5.70 -15.58
N GLN A 144 -9.90 -5.34 -16.11
CA GLN A 144 -8.96 -4.47 -15.42
C GLN A 144 -9.60 -3.09 -15.20
N LEU A 145 -9.64 -2.66 -13.94
CA LEU A 145 -10.05 -1.30 -13.58
C LEU A 145 -8.82 -0.38 -13.49
N PRO A 146 -9.00 0.95 -13.66
CA PRO A 146 -7.94 1.90 -13.40
C PRO A 146 -7.33 1.68 -12.01
N THR A 147 -6.00 1.69 -11.93
CA THR A 147 -5.28 1.50 -10.66
C THR A 147 -5.52 2.65 -9.68
N SER A 148 -5.21 2.45 -8.40
CA SER A 148 -5.25 3.52 -7.42
C SER A 148 -4.31 4.67 -7.80
N PHE A 149 -3.13 4.35 -8.35
CA PHE A 149 -2.16 5.32 -8.84
C PHE A 149 -2.76 6.21 -9.93
N HIS A 150 -3.31 5.60 -10.98
CA HIS A 150 -3.99 6.35 -12.04
C HIS A 150 -5.12 7.25 -11.50
N ARG A 151 -5.90 6.77 -10.52
CA ARG A 151 -6.96 7.57 -9.89
C ARG A 151 -6.41 8.75 -9.09
N TYR A 152 -5.24 8.60 -8.46
CA TYR A 152 -4.57 9.69 -7.75
C TYR A 152 -4.01 10.71 -8.75
N THR A 153 -3.33 10.27 -9.78
CA THR A 153 -2.81 11.13 -10.86
C THR A 153 -3.93 11.91 -11.53
N ASP A 154 -5.11 11.30 -11.75
CA ASP A 154 -6.29 12.00 -12.31
C ASP A 154 -6.78 13.16 -11.44
N VAL A 155 -6.65 13.07 -10.10
CA VAL A 155 -7.01 14.19 -9.21
C VAL A 155 -6.06 15.36 -9.45
N PHE A 156 -4.77 15.11 -9.53
CA PHE A 156 -3.77 16.15 -9.78
C PHE A 156 -3.90 16.73 -11.21
N ARG A 157 -4.17 15.89 -12.21
CA ARG A 157 -4.44 16.36 -13.58
C ARG A 157 -5.64 17.32 -13.64
N LYS A 158 -6.70 17.03 -12.89
CA LYS A 158 -7.87 17.92 -12.76
C LYS A 158 -7.59 19.20 -11.99
N LEU A 159 -6.54 19.24 -11.17
CA LEU A 159 -6.01 20.46 -10.55
C LEU A 159 -5.07 21.25 -11.49
N GLY A 160 -4.74 20.72 -12.67
CA GLY A 160 -3.88 21.38 -13.66
C GLY A 160 -2.43 20.90 -13.66
N PHE A 161 -2.08 19.86 -12.88
CA PHE A 161 -0.73 19.29 -12.87
C PHE A 161 -0.61 18.14 -13.87
N SER A 162 0.45 18.18 -14.70
CA SER A 162 0.81 17.09 -15.63
C SER A 162 2.26 16.71 -15.38
N PHE A 163 2.53 15.47 -15.03
CA PHE A 163 3.86 15.01 -14.65
C PHE A 163 4.06 13.54 -15.01
N PRO A 164 5.31 13.11 -15.24
CA PRO A 164 5.63 11.71 -15.43
C PRO A 164 5.61 10.97 -14.08
N GLU A 165 5.13 9.73 -14.09
CA GLU A 165 5.18 8.84 -12.93
C GLU A 165 6.53 8.11 -12.89
N ASN A 166 7.59 8.83 -12.49
CA ASN A 166 8.99 8.39 -12.53
C ASN A 166 9.52 7.80 -11.22
N PHE A 167 8.72 7.76 -10.17
CA PHE A 167 9.11 7.19 -8.87
C PHE A 167 9.67 5.76 -9.02
N VAL A 168 10.84 5.51 -8.44
CA VAL A 168 11.51 4.21 -8.41
C VAL A 168 11.47 3.61 -7.01
N SER A 169 12.00 4.33 -6.02
CA SER A 169 12.09 3.92 -4.63
C SER A 169 12.22 5.15 -3.73
N ILE A 170 11.76 5.03 -2.48
CA ILE A 170 12.00 6.07 -1.45
C ILE A 170 13.49 6.24 -1.10
N TYR A 171 14.32 5.28 -1.49
CA TYR A 171 15.80 5.33 -1.33
C TYR A 171 16.53 5.63 -2.65
N GLY A 172 15.77 5.95 -3.72
CA GLY A 172 16.35 6.14 -5.06
C GLY A 172 16.98 4.86 -5.60
N LYS A 173 18.25 4.93 -6.00
CA LYS A 173 19.05 3.79 -6.49
C LYS A 173 19.83 3.08 -5.38
N GLN A 174 19.83 3.61 -4.17
CA GLN A 174 20.59 3.09 -3.03
C GLN A 174 19.72 2.20 -2.16
N LYS A 175 20.37 1.37 -1.33
CA LYS A 175 19.70 0.68 -0.21
C LYS A 175 19.83 1.55 1.04
N ALA A 176 18.87 1.42 1.95
CA ALA A 176 18.96 2.07 3.25
C ALA A 176 20.08 1.44 4.11
N ALA A 177 20.58 2.19 5.10
CA ALA A 177 21.36 1.57 6.15
C ALA A 177 20.50 0.58 6.95
N LEU A 178 20.99 -0.66 7.13
CA LEU A 178 20.30 -1.64 7.95
C LEU A 178 20.33 -1.22 9.43
N PRO A 179 19.25 -1.44 10.17
CA PRO A 179 19.29 -1.38 11.63
C PRO A 179 20.37 -2.32 12.20
N GLU A 180 21.13 -1.86 13.18
CA GLU A 180 22.26 -2.58 13.75
C GLU A 180 21.86 -4.00 14.24
N ILE A 181 20.69 -4.14 14.86
CA ILE A 181 20.13 -5.40 15.32
C ILE A 181 19.93 -6.45 14.21
N LEU A 182 19.92 -6.04 12.94
CA LEU A 182 19.74 -6.93 11.80
C LEU A 182 21.05 -7.28 11.08
N LEU A 183 22.17 -6.63 11.42
CA LEU A 183 23.43 -6.83 10.69
C LEU A 183 23.93 -8.28 10.79
N SER A 184 23.76 -8.93 11.94
CA SER A 184 24.14 -10.32 12.16
C SER A 184 23.26 -11.34 11.42
N GLU A 185 22.08 -10.91 10.99
CA GLU A 185 21.10 -11.79 10.33
C GLU A 185 21.33 -11.92 8.82
N PHE A 186 22.27 -11.14 8.26
CA PHE A 186 22.57 -11.18 6.82
C PHE A 186 23.85 -11.97 6.53
N SER A 187 23.72 -12.98 5.66
CA SER A 187 24.83 -13.72 5.05
C SER A 187 24.88 -13.44 3.55
N SER A 188 26.08 -13.47 2.97
CA SER A 188 26.29 -13.37 1.53
C SER A 188 25.88 -14.62 0.75
N GLU A 189 25.74 -15.75 1.43
CA GLU A 189 25.46 -17.05 0.82
C GLU A 189 23.96 -17.35 0.72
N GLU A 190 23.12 -16.65 1.49
CA GLU A 190 21.69 -16.90 1.56
C GLU A 190 20.86 -15.87 0.81
N HIS A 191 19.73 -16.33 0.24
CA HIS A 191 18.73 -15.44 -0.31
C HIS A 191 17.82 -14.90 0.80
N CYS A 192 18.04 -13.66 1.21
CA CYS A 192 17.17 -13.00 2.18
C CYS A 192 15.82 -12.67 1.56
N ILE A 193 14.75 -13.26 2.09
CA ILE A 193 13.37 -13.04 1.64
C ILE A 193 12.47 -12.63 2.80
N GLY A 194 11.39 -11.91 2.48
CA GLY A 194 10.38 -11.54 3.47
C GLY A 194 9.09 -12.36 3.31
N VAL A 195 8.38 -12.60 4.42
CA VAL A 195 7.04 -13.18 4.42
C VAL A 195 6.13 -12.35 5.32
N ALA A 196 5.05 -11.79 4.74
CA ALA A 196 4.02 -11.03 5.43
C ALA A 196 2.67 -11.76 5.30
N PRO A 197 2.39 -12.75 6.18
CA PRO A 197 1.32 -13.74 5.99
C PRO A 197 -0.07 -13.23 6.32
N PHE A 198 -0.19 -12.07 6.96
CA PHE A 198 -1.44 -11.58 7.49
C PHE A 198 -2.06 -10.44 6.67
N ALA A 199 -3.36 -10.32 6.80
CA ALA A 199 -4.15 -9.21 6.25
C ALA A 199 -5.33 -8.90 7.18
N LYS A 200 -5.90 -7.72 7.02
CA LYS A 200 -6.99 -7.24 7.89
C LYS A 200 -8.28 -8.10 7.82
N HIS A 201 -8.54 -8.75 6.69
CA HIS A 201 -9.80 -9.43 6.42
C HIS A 201 -9.59 -10.87 6.02
N GLN A 202 -10.43 -11.78 6.54
CA GLN A 202 -10.34 -13.23 6.34
C GLN A 202 -10.27 -13.64 4.85
N GLY A 203 -11.00 -12.97 3.98
CA GLY A 203 -10.97 -13.26 2.53
C GLY A 203 -9.64 -12.94 1.83
N LYS A 204 -8.63 -12.50 2.58
CA LYS A 204 -7.26 -12.20 2.10
C LYS A 204 -6.17 -12.97 2.83
N ILE A 205 -6.50 -13.76 3.84
CA ILE A 205 -5.52 -14.48 4.67
C ILE A 205 -5.37 -15.89 4.14
N TYR A 206 -4.17 -16.21 3.66
CA TYR A 206 -3.81 -17.58 3.28
C TYR A 206 -3.84 -18.49 4.51
N PRO A 207 -4.25 -19.76 4.41
CA PRO A 207 -4.36 -20.64 5.56
C PRO A 207 -3.05 -20.73 6.35
N GLU A 208 -3.13 -20.50 7.66
CA GLU A 208 -1.96 -20.46 8.55
C GLU A 208 -1.10 -21.72 8.45
N LYS A 209 -1.72 -22.92 8.48
CA LYS A 209 -1.02 -24.21 8.34
C LYS A 209 -0.27 -24.33 6.99
N LYS A 210 -0.84 -23.81 5.91
CA LYS A 210 -0.19 -23.83 4.59
C LYS A 210 0.95 -22.83 4.50
N MET A 211 0.82 -21.68 5.16
CA MET A 211 1.91 -20.72 5.25
C MET A 211 3.07 -21.28 6.08
N GLU A 212 2.78 -21.95 7.18
CA GLU A 212 3.76 -22.68 8.00
C GLU A 212 4.48 -23.77 7.18
N GLN A 213 3.75 -24.54 6.37
CA GLN A 213 4.32 -25.50 5.42
C GLN A 213 5.27 -24.83 4.42
N LEU A 214 4.86 -23.71 3.82
CA LEU A 214 5.71 -22.95 2.90
C LEU A 214 7.01 -22.52 3.58
N ILE A 215 6.92 -21.92 4.77
CA ILE A 215 8.09 -21.47 5.55
C ILE A 215 9.01 -22.66 5.85
N SER A 216 8.44 -23.78 6.33
CA SER A 216 9.21 -25.01 6.60
C SER A 216 9.89 -25.57 5.34
N MET A 217 9.20 -25.59 4.21
CA MET A 217 9.79 -26.03 2.94
C MET A 217 10.99 -25.17 2.54
N LEU A 218 10.84 -23.85 2.58
CA LEU A 218 11.91 -22.91 2.23
C LEU A 218 13.09 -22.98 3.23
N ALA A 219 12.83 -23.04 4.53
CA ALA A 219 13.87 -23.12 5.55
C ALA A 219 14.70 -24.39 5.42
N LYS A 220 14.09 -25.54 5.11
CA LYS A 220 14.77 -26.84 4.93
C LYS A 220 15.70 -26.90 3.73
N THR A 221 15.54 -26.05 2.72
CA THR A 221 16.50 -26.03 1.60
C THR A 221 17.87 -25.52 2.02
N GLY A 222 17.96 -24.72 3.08
CA GLY A 222 19.17 -24.03 3.50
C GLY A 222 19.52 -22.80 2.66
N GLU A 223 18.84 -22.56 1.53
CA GLU A 223 19.14 -21.48 0.58
C GLU A 223 18.60 -20.12 1.03
N TYR A 224 17.60 -20.10 1.96
CA TYR A 224 16.87 -18.89 2.31
C TYR A 224 17.08 -18.49 3.77
N LYS A 225 17.24 -17.19 3.98
CA LYS A 225 16.99 -16.52 5.27
C LYS A 225 15.66 -15.80 5.19
N ILE A 226 14.72 -16.11 6.07
CA ILE A 226 13.32 -15.69 6.00
C ILE A 226 13.01 -14.70 7.11
N PHE A 227 12.57 -13.50 6.75
CA PHE A 227 12.15 -12.48 7.70
C PHE A 227 10.62 -12.39 7.73
N LEU A 228 10.02 -12.58 8.90
CA LEU A 228 8.58 -12.61 9.12
C LEU A 228 8.06 -11.22 9.53
N PHE A 229 7.22 -10.64 8.71
CA PHE A 229 6.60 -9.33 8.94
C PHE A 229 5.19 -9.49 9.50
N GLY A 230 4.90 -8.81 10.59
CA GLY A 230 3.59 -8.76 11.22
C GLY A 230 3.60 -7.85 12.44
N GLY A 231 2.46 -7.71 13.11
CA GLY A 231 2.37 -6.84 14.26
C GLY A 231 1.12 -7.06 15.10
N GLY A 232 1.24 -6.75 16.38
CA GLY A 232 0.20 -6.98 17.36
C GLY A 232 0.28 -8.39 17.96
N GLU A 233 -0.24 -8.53 19.15
CA GLU A 233 -0.07 -9.71 20.02
C GLU A 233 -0.36 -11.06 19.34
N LYS A 234 -1.50 -11.14 18.62
CA LYS A 234 -1.92 -12.39 17.97
C LYS A 234 -0.99 -12.83 16.85
N GLU A 235 -0.58 -11.88 15.99
CA GLU A 235 0.33 -12.18 14.89
C GLU A 235 1.73 -12.53 15.43
N SER A 236 2.21 -11.80 16.46
CA SER A 236 3.50 -12.05 17.09
C SER A 236 3.63 -13.45 17.68
N LEU A 237 2.59 -13.95 18.34
CA LEU A 237 2.58 -15.33 18.87
C LEU A 237 2.79 -16.37 17.77
N VAL A 238 2.12 -16.20 16.62
CA VAL A 238 2.24 -17.14 15.50
C VAL A 238 3.62 -17.05 14.86
N LEU A 239 4.10 -15.82 14.60
CA LEU A 239 5.38 -15.60 13.91
C LEU A 239 6.56 -16.05 14.75
N ASN A 240 6.53 -15.80 16.07
CA ASN A 240 7.58 -16.25 16.98
C ASN A 240 7.63 -17.78 17.09
N ARG A 241 6.45 -18.45 17.08
CA ARG A 241 6.40 -19.92 17.03
C ARG A 241 7.08 -20.44 15.76
N TRP A 242 6.72 -19.92 14.57
CA TRP A 242 7.34 -20.36 13.32
C TRP A 242 8.84 -20.06 13.25
N ALA A 243 9.30 -18.95 13.86
CA ALA A 243 10.73 -18.65 13.94
C ALA A 243 11.46 -19.63 14.87
N SER A 244 10.84 -20.05 15.98
CA SER A 244 11.46 -21.01 16.93
C SER A 244 11.67 -22.40 16.33
N ASP A 245 10.91 -22.80 15.31
CA ASP A 245 11.09 -24.08 14.62
C ASP A 245 12.35 -24.11 13.74
N PHE A 246 12.86 -22.94 13.31
CA PHE A 246 14.01 -22.78 12.43
C PHE A 246 14.88 -21.56 12.84
N PRO A 247 15.50 -21.56 14.03
CA PRO A 247 16.10 -20.36 14.63
C PRO A 247 17.25 -19.76 13.77
N ASP A 248 17.95 -20.59 13.01
CA ASP A 248 19.06 -20.12 12.14
C ASP A 248 18.57 -19.56 10.80
N LYS A 249 17.36 -19.88 10.37
CA LYS A 249 16.82 -19.57 9.05
C LYS A 249 15.64 -18.61 9.05
N VAL A 250 14.88 -18.54 10.11
CA VAL A 250 13.64 -17.76 10.21
C VAL A 250 13.71 -16.75 11.34
N VAL A 251 13.52 -15.48 11.02
CA VAL A 251 13.61 -14.35 11.96
C VAL A 251 12.26 -13.67 12.08
N SER A 252 11.68 -13.65 13.28
CA SER A 252 10.48 -12.85 13.56
C SER A 252 10.87 -11.40 13.86
N LEU A 253 10.26 -10.45 13.18
CA LEU A 253 10.55 -9.01 13.35
C LEU A 253 9.70 -8.37 14.45
N THR A 254 8.73 -9.08 15.00
CA THR A 254 7.66 -8.50 15.85
C THR A 254 8.18 -7.89 17.14
N ASP A 255 9.23 -8.48 17.74
CA ASP A 255 9.81 -8.02 19.01
C ASP A 255 10.96 -7.02 18.83
N MET A 256 11.45 -6.84 17.60
CA MET A 256 12.58 -5.96 17.29
C MET A 256 12.21 -4.45 17.28
N LYS A 257 10.93 -4.12 17.31
CA LYS A 257 10.42 -2.72 17.33
C LYS A 257 11.02 -1.81 16.27
N LEU A 258 11.30 -2.32 15.10
CA LEU A 258 11.97 -1.61 13.99
C LEU A 258 11.18 -0.37 13.52
N GLY A 259 9.87 -0.39 13.64
CA GLY A 259 8.97 0.60 13.08
C GLY A 259 9.06 0.66 11.54
N PHE A 260 8.28 1.55 10.91
CA PHE A 260 8.26 1.60 9.45
C PHE A 260 9.61 1.91 8.81
N SER A 261 10.44 2.74 9.46
CA SER A 261 11.76 3.08 8.92
C SER A 261 12.68 1.86 8.85
N GLY A 262 12.75 1.08 9.93
CA GLY A 262 13.58 -0.13 9.97
C GLY A 262 13.03 -1.26 9.11
N GLU A 263 11.71 -1.45 9.07
CA GLU A 263 11.09 -2.44 8.18
C GLU A 263 11.30 -2.11 6.69
N LEU A 264 11.15 -0.84 6.28
CA LEU A 264 11.43 -0.41 4.91
C LEU A 264 12.92 -0.49 4.57
N ALA A 265 13.80 -0.19 5.55
CA ALA A 265 15.24 -0.39 5.38
C ALA A 265 15.56 -1.86 5.13
N LEU A 266 15.05 -2.77 5.97
CA LEU A 266 15.18 -4.22 5.77
C LEU A 266 14.64 -4.64 4.39
N MET A 267 13.41 -4.23 4.04
CA MET A 267 12.81 -4.55 2.73
C MET A 267 13.69 -4.14 1.56
N SER A 268 14.47 -3.05 1.66
CA SER A 268 15.39 -2.62 0.60
C SER A 268 16.58 -3.57 0.37
N HIS A 269 16.83 -4.47 1.30
CA HIS A 269 17.91 -5.47 1.23
C HIS A 269 17.42 -6.88 0.83
N LEU A 270 16.11 -7.13 0.89
CA LEU A 270 15.55 -8.42 0.53
C LEU A 270 15.56 -8.65 -0.99
N LYS A 271 15.49 -9.91 -1.40
CA LYS A 271 15.33 -10.32 -2.80
C LYS A 271 13.88 -10.22 -3.27
N LEU A 272 12.94 -10.60 -2.41
CA LEU A 272 11.50 -10.49 -2.63
C LEU A 272 10.72 -10.54 -1.31
N LEU A 273 9.43 -10.17 -1.38
CA LEU A 273 8.47 -10.35 -0.30
C LEU A 273 7.34 -11.26 -0.75
N VAL A 274 6.99 -12.28 0.03
CA VAL A 274 5.70 -12.98 -0.08
C VAL A 274 4.68 -12.23 0.77
N SER A 275 3.60 -11.77 0.19
CA SER A 275 2.60 -10.98 0.91
C SER A 275 1.19 -11.33 0.48
N MET A 276 0.25 -11.16 1.39
CA MET A 276 -1.16 -11.10 1.05
C MET A 276 -1.47 -9.78 0.33
N ASP A 277 -2.67 -9.65 -0.26
CA ASP A 277 -3.23 -8.35 -0.65
C ASP A 277 -3.41 -7.47 0.61
N SER A 278 -2.30 -6.92 1.11
CA SER A 278 -2.18 -6.22 2.39
C SER A 278 -1.33 -4.95 2.28
N ALA A 279 -1.16 -4.23 3.38
CA ALA A 279 -0.34 -3.04 3.43
C ALA A 279 1.14 -3.33 3.12
N ASN A 280 1.65 -4.52 3.51
CA ASN A 280 3.05 -4.89 3.31
C ASN A 280 3.42 -5.00 1.82
N MET A 281 2.51 -5.47 0.94
CA MET A 281 2.72 -5.42 -0.50
C MET A 281 3.00 -4.00 -0.99
N HIS A 282 2.29 -3.01 -0.46
CA HIS A 282 2.47 -1.61 -0.85
C HIS A 282 3.73 -1.00 -0.25
N LEU A 283 4.07 -1.37 1.00
CA LEU A 283 5.32 -0.94 1.64
C LEU A 283 6.55 -1.48 0.88
N ALA A 284 6.55 -2.77 0.53
CA ALA A 284 7.60 -3.37 -0.30
C ALA A 284 7.76 -2.65 -1.65
N SER A 285 6.64 -2.26 -2.27
CA SER A 285 6.66 -1.51 -3.53
C SER A 285 7.31 -0.13 -3.40
N LEU A 286 7.32 0.47 -2.19
CA LEU A 286 7.99 1.77 -1.96
C LEU A 286 9.51 1.70 -2.03
N VAL A 287 10.07 0.53 -1.83
CA VAL A 287 11.53 0.29 -1.91
C VAL A 287 11.93 -0.45 -3.19
N GLY A 288 10.97 -0.66 -4.11
CA GLY A 288 11.21 -1.37 -5.37
C GLY A 288 11.38 -2.88 -5.21
N LEU A 289 11.00 -3.45 -4.05
CA LEU A 289 11.11 -4.88 -3.79
C LEU A 289 10.04 -5.66 -4.56
N PRO A 290 10.39 -6.69 -5.34
CA PRO A 290 9.43 -7.60 -5.97
C PRO A 290 8.55 -8.30 -4.93
N VAL A 291 7.26 -8.47 -5.25
CA VAL A 291 6.30 -9.11 -4.34
C VAL A 291 5.60 -10.28 -5.02
N ILE A 292 5.74 -11.46 -4.43
CA ILE A 292 4.86 -12.59 -4.70
C ILE A 292 3.59 -12.37 -3.88
N SER A 293 2.50 -11.96 -4.55
CA SER A 293 1.27 -11.56 -3.86
C SER A 293 0.17 -12.62 -3.97
N VAL A 294 -0.38 -13.04 -2.83
CA VAL A 294 -1.45 -14.05 -2.74
C VAL A 294 -2.82 -13.39 -2.64
N TRP A 295 -3.73 -13.76 -3.54
CA TRP A 295 -5.03 -13.13 -3.70
C TRP A 295 -6.17 -14.14 -3.56
N GLY A 296 -7.03 -13.92 -2.56
CA GLY A 296 -8.21 -14.75 -2.30
C GLY A 296 -9.51 -14.15 -2.86
N ALA A 297 -10.38 -13.64 -1.98
CA ALA A 297 -11.67 -13.05 -2.33
C ALA A 297 -11.58 -11.75 -3.15
N THR A 298 -10.42 -11.14 -3.21
CA THR A 298 -10.07 -9.94 -3.99
C THR A 298 -9.42 -10.32 -5.32
N HIS A 299 -9.10 -9.33 -6.15
CA HIS A 299 -8.44 -9.56 -7.45
C HIS A 299 -7.59 -8.34 -7.84
N PRO A 300 -6.40 -8.51 -8.45
CA PRO A 300 -5.55 -7.42 -8.93
C PRO A 300 -6.29 -6.44 -9.86
N TYR A 301 -7.24 -6.94 -10.64
CA TYR A 301 -8.07 -6.12 -11.55
C TYR A 301 -8.92 -5.07 -10.85
N ALA A 302 -9.07 -5.12 -9.52
CA ALA A 302 -9.68 -4.04 -8.75
C ALA A 302 -8.81 -2.76 -8.69
N GLY A 303 -7.55 -2.85 -9.15
CA GLY A 303 -6.61 -1.75 -9.25
C GLY A 303 -5.80 -1.51 -7.98
N PHE A 304 -5.56 -2.56 -7.18
CA PHE A 304 -4.81 -2.50 -5.92
C PHE A 304 -3.48 -3.24 -5.95
N LEU A 305 -3.02 -3.73 -7.10
CA LEU A 305 -1.66 -4.27 -7.20
C LEU A 305 -0.65 -3.17 -6.81
N GLY A 306 0.47 -3.55 -6.18
CA GLY A 306 1.51 -2.63 -5.73
C GLY A 306 2.15 -1.85 -6.89
N TRP A 307 2.80 -0.75 -6.57
CA TRP A 307 3.51 0.08 -7.56
C TRP A 307 4.55 -0.74 -8.33
N ARG A 308 4.43 -0.75 -9.66
CA ARG A 308 5.32 -1.49 -10.58
C ARG A 308 5.45 -2.99 -10.27
N GLN A 309 4.50 -3.58 -9.56
CA GLN A 309 4.48 -5.02 -9.34
C GLN A 309 3.94 -5.75 -10.57
N SER A 310 4.55 -6.92 -10.90
CA SER A 310 4.15 -7.74 -12.03
C SER A 310 2.91 -8.59 -11.71
N LEU A 311 2.05 -8.76 -12.71
CA LEU A 311 0.95 -9.76 -12.65
C LEU A 311 1.49 -11.20 -12.68
N ASP A 312 2.70 -11.43 -13.20
CA ASP A 312 3.33 -12.75 -13.20
C ASP A 312 3.66 -13.24 -11.78
N ASN A 313 3.83 -12.31 -10.83
CA ASN A 313 4.10 -12.58 -9.42
C ASN A 313 2.83 -12.66 -8.57
N VAL A 314 1.66 -12.69 -9.22
CA VAL A 314 0.38 -12.91 -8.55
C VAL A 314 0.10 -14.39 -8.42
N VAL A 315 -0.22 -14.85 -7.21
CA VAL A 315 -0.72 -16.20 -6.91
C VAL A 315 -2.20 -16.10 -6.65
N GLN A 316 -3.00 -16.75 -7.48
CA GLN A 316 -4.46 -16.74 -7.39
C GLN A 316 -5.07 -17.87 -8.20
N LEU A 317 -6.24 -18.33 -7.81
CA LEU A 317 -7.02 -19.30 -8.59
C LEU A 317 -8.05 -18.57 -9.47
N ASP A 318 -8.26 -19.08 -10.67
CA ASP A 318 -9.34 -18.59 -11.55
C ASP A 318 -10.65 -19.30 -11.18
N LEU A 319 -11.42 -18.68 -10.27
CA LEU A 319 -12.71 -19.19 -9.84
C LEU A 319 -13.82 -18.21 -10.26
N PRO A 320 -14.96 -18.70 -10.80
CA PRO A 320 -16.06 -17.84 -11.27
C PRO A 320 -16.61 -16.89 -10.18
N CYS A 321 -16.47 -17.26 -8.91
CA CYS A 321 -16.88 -16.43 -7.79
C CYS A 321 -15.98 -15.22 -7.56
N ARG A 322 -14.74 -15.22 -8.06
CA ARG A 322 -13.74 -14.16 -7.83
C ARG A 322 -13.83 -13.01 -8.85
N PRO A 323 -13.52 -11.77 -8.41
CA PRO A 323 -13.54 -11.33 -7.02
C PRO A 323 -14.98 -11.32 -6.48
N CYS A 324 -15.17 -11.71 -5.24
CA CYS A 324 -16.46 -11.60 -4.56
C CYS A 324 -16.52 -10.43 -3.56
N SER A 325 -15.37 -9.82 -3.30
CA SER A 325 -15.20 -8.64 -2.45
C SER A 325 -14.10 -7.73 -2.99
N ILE A 326 -14.29 -6.41 -2.87
CA ILE A 326 -13.25 -5.43 -3.21
C ILE A 326 -12.17 -5.36 -2.13
N PHE A 327 -12.53 -5.60 -0.87
CA PHE A 327 -11.64 -5.44 0.28
C PHE A 327 -11.42 -6.72 1.07
N GLY A 328 -12.00 -7.84 0.64
CA GLY A 328 -11.94 -9.12 1.36
C GLY A 328 -12.77 -9.17 2.66
N ASN A 329 -13.58 -8.15 2.91
CA ASN A 329 -14.36 -7.97 4.14
C ASN A 329 -15.76 -8.62 4.13
N ARG A 330 -16.13 -9.28 3.02
CA ARG A 330 -17.37 -10.05 2.93
C ARG A 330 -17.07 -11.52 3.24
N PRO A 331 -17.93 -12.20 4.01
CA PRO A 331 -17.79 -13.64 4.22
C PRO A 331 -17.88 -14.38 2.89
N CYS A 332 -17.20 -15.52 2.80
CA CYS A 332 -17.28 -16.39 1.64
C CYS A 332 -18.68 -16.98 1.54
N TRP A 333 -19.38 -16.70 0.44
CA TRP A 333 -20.75 -17.21 0.25
C TRP A 333 -20.78 -18.71 -0.09
N ARG A 334 -19.64 -19.30 -0.49
CA ARG A 334 -19.44 -20.74 -0.65
C ARG A 334 -19.10 -21.41 0.68
N ASN A 335 -18.71 -20.64 1.69
CA ASN A 335 -18.24 -21.07 3.02
C ASN A 335 -16.94 -21.91 3.00
N ASP A 336 -16.24 -22.05 1.89
CA ASP A 336 -15.08 -22.92 1.71
C ASP A 336 -13.76 -22.15 1.54
N TYR A 337 -13.81 -20.85 1.21
CA TYR A 337 -12.62 -20.06 0.86
C TYR A 337 -11.67 -20.80 -0.12
N ALA A 338 -12.21 -21.59 -1.05
CA ALA A 338 -11.44 -22.35 -2.04
C ALA A 338 -10.36 -21.50 -2.74
N CYS A 339 -10.66 -20.24 -3.00
CA CYS A 339 -9.72 -19.28 -3.60
C CYS A 339 -8.40 -19.07 -2.82
N LEU A 340 -8.34 -19.51 -1.57
CA LEU A 340 -7.15 -19.51 -0.71
C LEU A 340 -6.78 -20.94 -0.31
N ASN A 341 -7.78 -21.75 0.00
CA ASN A 341 -7.57 -23.11 0.52
C ASN A 341 -7.04 -24.09 -0.54
N GLU A 342 -7.29 -23.85 -1.82
CA GLU A 342 -6.82 -24.73 -2.91
C GLU A 342 -5.45 -24.30 -3.49
N ILE A 343 -4.93 -23.11 -3.16
CA ILE A 343 -3.54 -22.74 -3.49
C ILE A 343 -2.60 -23.66 -2.70
N SER A 344 -1.64 -24.29 -3.37
CA SER A 344 -0.63 -25.11 -2.69
C SER A 344 0.58 -24.27 -2.24
N PRO A 345 1.27 -24.67 -1.15
CA PRO A 345 2.54 -24.06 -0.76
C PRO A 345 3.61 -24.17 -1.85
N GLU A 346 3.62 -25.28 -2.59
CA GLU A 346 4.53 -25.57 -3.70
C GLU A 346 4.40 -24.53 -4.81
N GLU A 347 3.17 -24.14 -5.18
CA GLU A 347 2.93 -23.11 -6.19
C GLU A 347 3.56 -21.78 -5.82
N ILE A 348 3.51 -21.41 -4.53
CA ILE A 348 4.15 -20.17 -4.03
C ILE A 348 5.67 -20.34 -4.03
N ALA A 349 6.20 -21.49 -3.58
CA ALA A 349 7.62 -21.78 -3.56
C ALA A 349 8.24 -21.77 -4.98
N ASP A 350 7.56 -22.32 -5.97
CA ASP A 350 8.01 -22.29 -7.37
C ASP A 350 8.08 -20.86 -7.92
N LYS A 351 7.12 -20.00 -7.58
CA LYS A 351 7.18 -18.58 -7.96
C LYS A 351 8.32 -17.83 -7.28
N ILE A 352 8.59 -18.11 -5.99
CA ILE A 352 9.74 -17.56 -5.27
C ILE A 352 11.04 -17.94 -5.99
N LYS A 353 11.21 -19.23 -6.28
CA LYS A 353 12.38 -19.76 -6.97
C LYS A 353 12.54 -19.09 -8.34
N LYS A 354 11.48 -19.05 -9.16
CA LYS A 354 11.49 -18.42 -10.47
C LYS A 354 11.91 -16.94 -10.39
N GLU A 355 11.36 -16.16 -9.47
CA GLU A 355 11.69 -14.74 -9.32
C GLU A 355 13.15 -14.52 -8.91
N ILE A 356 13.68 -15.31 -7.97
CA ILE A 356 15.07 -15.20 -7.51
C ILE A 356 16.05 -15.54 -8.65
N TYR A 357 15.78 -16.58 -9.42
CA TYR A 357 16.67 -16.96 -10.53
C TYR A 357 16.51 -16.05 -11.76
N ALA A 358 15.39 -15.35 -11.92
CA ALA A 358 15.24 -14.35 -12.99
C ALA A 358 16.04 -13.05 -12.72
N GLN A 359 16.49 -12.83 -11.49
CA GLN A 359 17.31 -11.67 -11.09
C GLN A 359 18.83 -11.90 -11.28
N LYS A 360 19.23 -13.12 -11.69
CA LYS A 360 20.61 -13.44 -12.05
C LYS A 360 20.87 -13.07 -13.51
#